data_6b7434f0c9f1fa360eafcee6c8bc1c29
#
_entry.id   6b7434f0c9f1fa360eafcee6c8bc1c29
#
_cell.length_a   1.000
_cell.length_b   1.000
_cell.length_c   1.000
_cell.angle_alpha   90.00
_cell.angle_beta   90.00
_cell.angle_gamma   90.00
#
_symmetry.space_group_name_H-M   'P 1'
#
loop_
_entity.id
_entity.type
_entity.pdbx_description
1 polymer ?
#
loop_
_entity_poly.entity_id
_entity_poly.type
_entity_poly.pdbx_seq_one_letter_code
_entity_poly.pdbx_strand_id
1 'polypeptide(L)'
;VCREDMAQDTENEVIRILENTNEKILLFDIGGYFAHIHETWPVTILERIALIIEDTENGYQKYEHVIGDSERKKQNYPFKVVSVARSPLKENEDFLVGQSVFFSADALMREDGKLIQYLKCGILGYGKIGRSIASHLLQRGVKPAVYDTNPLKRVSAFNELNRIPDRDSIIKESDILFSATGNKSLKIEDFRELKNGCYIFSVTSS
;
A
#
# COMPACT_ATOMS: atom_id res chain seq x y z
N VAL A 1 18.12 12.83 -10.33
CA VAL A 1 18.43 11.44 -10.01
C VAL A 1 17.13 10.67 -10.07
N CYS A 2 17.03 9.64 -10.91
CA CYS A 2 15.84 8.81 -11.02
C CYS A 2 15.74 7.89 -9.78
N ARG A 3 14.51 7.52 -9.38
CA ARG A 3 14.28 6.61 -8.24
C ARG A 3 14.93 5.24 -8.47
N GLU A 4 15.00 4.81 -9.73
CA GLU A 4 15.66 3.57 -10.14
C GLU A 4 17.18 3.63 -9.95
N ASP A 5 17.81 4.77 -10.27
CA ASP A 5 19.25 4.99 -10.09
C ASP A 5 19.62 4.93 -8.59
N MET A 6 18.80 5.55 -7.73
CA MET A 6 18.99 5.51 -6.28
C MET A 6 18.82 4.09 -5.71
N ALA A 7 17.89 3.30 -6.24
CA ALA A 7 17.68 1.93 -5.80
C ALA A 7 18.90 1.05 -6.14
N GLN A 8 19.45 1.20 -7.35
CA GLN A 8 20.64 0.43 -7.79
C GLN A 8 21.90 0.80 -6.99
N ASP A 9 22.11 2.09 -6.72
CA ASP A 9 23.23 2.54 -5.92
C ASP A 9 23.16 1.99 -4.49
N THR A 10 21.96 1.99 -3.90
CA THR A 10 21.72 1.43 -2.56
C THR A 10 21.95 -0.08 -2.54
N GLU A 11 21.50 -0.80 -3.55
CA GLU A 11 21.69 -2.25 -3.66
C GLU A 11 23.18 -2.61 -3.75
N ASN A 12 23.94 -1.90 -4.57
CA ASN A 12 25.40 -2.09 -4.69
C ASN A 12 26.14 -1.82 -3.37
N GLU A 13 25.71 -0.81 -2.61
CA GLU A 13 26.31 -0.52 -1.30
C GLU A 13 25.99 -1.63 -0.29
N VAL A 14 24.76 -2.14 -0.26
CA VAL A 14 24.36 -3.27 0.59
C VAL A 14 25.21 -4.50 0.26
N ILE A 15 25.36 -4.85 -1.01
CA ILE A 15 26.20 -5.97 -1.46
C ILE A 15 27.63 -5.79 -0.92
N ARG A 16 28.22 -4.61 -1.09
CA ARG A 16 29.58 -4.32 -0.62
C ARG A 16 29.74 -4.46 0.89
N ILE A 17 28.73 -4.07 1.67
CA ILE A 17 28.73 -4.25 3.13
C ILE A 17 28.67 -5.75 3.47
N LEU A 18 27.80 -6.50 2.78
CA LEU A 18 27.63 -7.92 3.03
C LEU A 18 28.82 -8.78 2.60
N GLU A 19 29.59 -8.37 1.59
CA GLU A 19 30.82 -9.04 1.19
C GLU A 19 31.93 -8.96 2.25
N ASN A 20 31.89 -7.94 3.10
CA ASN A 20 32.87 -7.74 4.17
C ASN A 20 32.57 -8.54 5.45
N THR A 21 31.55 -9.38 5.47
CA THR A 21 31.19 -10.23 6.60
C THR A 21 30.94 -11.66 6.15
N ASN A 22 31.16 -12.63 7.06
CA ASN A 22 30.82 -14.04 6.83
C ASN A 22 29.62 -14.50 7.67
N GLU A 23 28.94 -13.58 8.33
CA GLU A 23 27.81 -13.87 9.20
C GLU A 23 26.56 -14.29 8.41
N LYS A 24 25.66 -14.99 9.08
CA LYS A 24 24.31 -15.25 8.55
C LYS A 24 23.54 -13.96 8.41
N ILE A 25 22.78 -13.85 7.34
CA ILE A 25 22.03 -12.64 6.97
C ILE A 25 20.55 -12.87 7.28
N LEU A 26 19.97 -11.90 7.98
CA LEU A 26 18.55 -11.75 8.16
C LEU A 26 18.14 -10.44 7.46
N LEU A 27 17.24 -10.54 6.46
CA LEU A 27 16.75 -9.39 5.72
C LEU A 27 15.39 -8.96 6.26
N PHE A 28 15.26 -7.68 6.57
CA PHE A 28 13.97 -7.03 6.82
C PHE A 28 13.60 -6.22 5.57
N ASP A 29 12.53 -6.62 4.92
CA ASP A 29 12.07 -6.02 3.67
C ASP A 29 10.78 -5.23 3.89
N ILE A 30 10.71 -4.06 3.26
CA ILE A 30 9.55 -3.16 3.33
C ILE A 30 9.17 -2.79 1.90
N GLY A 31 8.38 -3.64 1.25
CA GLY A 31 7.90 -3.41 -0.11
C GLY A 31 8.44 -4.37 -1.17
N GLY A 32 9.04 -5.48 -0.77
CA GLY A 32 9.50 -6.54 -1.66
C GLY A 32 10.70 -6.14 -2.51
N TYR A 33 11.62 -5.36 -1.96
CA TYR A 33 12.85 -4.96 -2.65
C TYR A 33 13.78 -6.15 -2.90
N PHE A 34 13.77 -7.14 -2.02
CA PHE A 34 14.63 -8.32 -2.11
C PHE A 34 13.96 -9.52 -2.83
N ALA A 35 12.78 -9.35 -3.40
CA ALA A 35 12.06 -10.48 -4.01
C ALA A 35 12.82 -11.12 -5.18
N HIS A 36 13.61 -10.36 -5.93
CA HIS A 36 14.35 -10.79 -7.12
C HIS A 36 15.87 -10.95 -6.90
N ILE A 37 16.39 -10.78 -5.70
CA ILE A 37 17.84 -10.83 -5.45
C ILE A 37 18.50 -12.15 -5.86
N HIS A 38 17.76 -13.24 -5.90
CA HIS A 38 18.26 -14.55 -6.34
C HIS A 38 18.72 -14.56 -7.82
N GLU A 39 18.31 -13.56 -8.59
CA GLU A 39 18.69 -13.38 -10.01
C GLU A 39 19.92 -12.49 -10.17
N THR A 40 20.20 -11.61 -9.19
CA THR A 40 21.15 -10.50 -9.34
C THR A 40 22.31 -10.52 -8.36
N TRP A 41 22.12 -11.09 -7.16
CA TRP A 41 23.14 -11.05 -6.10
C TRP A 41 24.18 -12.18 -6.19
N PRO A 42 25.41 -11.97 -5.71
CA PRO A 42 26.45 -13.00 -5.64
C PRO A 42 26.00 -14.22 -4.84
N VAL A 43 26.29 -15.41 -5.35
CA VAL A 43 25.94 -16.69 -4.70
C VAL A 43 26.51 -16.75 -3.27
N THR A 44 27.70 -16.24 -3.05
CA THR A 44 28.37 -16.20 -1.74
C THR A 44 27.57 -15.41 -0.68
N ILE A 45 26.75 -14.44 -1.09
CA ILE A 45 25.85 -13.71 -0.20
C ILE A 45 24.54 -14.49 -0.05
N LEU A 46 23.99 -15.00 -1.16
CA LEU A 46 22.69 -15.70 -1.18
C LEU A 46 22.70 -16.91 -0.24
N GLU A 47 23.77 -17.71 -0.21
CA GLU A 47 23.90 -18.90 0.64
C GLU A 47 23.89 -18.57 2.15
N ARG A 48 24.12 -17.32 2.50
CA ARG A 48 24.14 -16.87 3.90
C ARG A 48 22.79 -16.30 4.35
N ILE A 49 21.87 -16.05 3.43
CA ILE A 49 20.53 -15.54 3.76
C ILE A 49 19.73 -16.63 4.47
N ALA A 50 19.50 -16.44 5.76
CA ALA A 50 18.78 -17.39 6.60
C ALA A 50 17.26 -17.19 6.53
N LEU A 51 16.83 -15.94 6.40
CA LEU A 51 15.41 -15.57 6.42
C LEU A 51 15.21 -14.17 5.82
N ILE A 52 14.11 -14.00 5.12
CA ILE A 52 13.58 -12.68 4.72
C ILE A 52 12.27 -12.46 5.47
N ILE A 53 12.12 -11.29 6.09
CA ILE A 53 10.90 -10.88 6.79
C ILE A 53 10.33 -9.68 6.02
N GLU A 54 9.18 -9.88 5.40
CA GLU A 54 8.47 -8.83 4.65
C GLU A 54 7.37 -8.20 5.50
N ASP A 55 7.36 -6.87 5.56
CA ASP A 55 6.47 -6.10 6.41
C ASP A 55 5.17 -5.63 5.72
N THR A 56 5.19 -5.41 4.41
CA THR A 56 4.11 -4.73 3.68
C THR A 56 3.24 -5.65 2.83
N GLU A 57 1.98 -5.26 2.61
CA GLU A 57 1.08 -5.98 1.70
C GLU A 57 1.59 -5.96 0.24
N ASN A 58 2.20 -4.85 -0.19
CA ASN A 58 2.78 -4.75 -1.53
C ASN A 58 3.95 -5.73 -1.71
N GLY A 59 4.84 -5.80 -0.73
CA GLY A 59 5.95 -6.75 -0.74
C GLY A 59 5.47 -8.20 -0.66
N TYR A 60 4.47 -8.50 0.19
CA TYR A 60 3.84 -9.82 0.24
C TYR A 60 3.38 -10.27 -1.15
N GLN A 61 2.66 -9.41 -1.88
CA GLN A 61 2.17 -9.73 -3.23
C GLN A 61 3.32 -9.96 -4.23
N LYS A 62 4.42 -9.19 -4.13
CA LYS A 62 5.60 -9.41 -4.97
C LYS A 62 6.24 -10.78 -4.70
N TYR A 63 6.45 -11.13 -3.43
CA TYR A 63 6.97 -12.45 -3.06
C TYR A 63 6.05 -13.60 -3.48
N GLU A 64 4.74 -13.46 -3.28
CA GLU A 64 3.76 -14.45 -3.71
C GLU A 64 3.83 -14.70 -5.23
N HIS A 65 4.01 -13.61 -6.02
CA HIS A 65 4.16 -13.69 -7.46
C HIS A 65 5.46 -14.40 -7.85
N VAL A 66 6.60 -14.00 -7.28
CA VAL A 66 7.92 -14.58 -7.60
C VAL A 66 8.01 -16.04 -7.21
N ILE A 67 7.50 -16.41 -6.03
CA ILE A 67 7.45 -17.79 -5.56
C ILE A 67 6.55 -18.64 -6.48
N GLY A 68 5.36 -18.14 -6.80
CA GLY A 68 4.43 -18.82 -7.71
C GLY A 68 4.97 -18.96 -9.14
N ASP A 69 5.76 -18.02 -9.63
CA ASP A 69 6.45 -18.13 -10.92
C ASP A 69 7.57 -19.17 -10.88
N SER A 70 8.32 -19.23 -9.79
CA SER A 70 9.36 -20.25 -9.58
C SER A 70 8.76 -21.65 -9.56
N GLU A 71 7.65 -21.85 -8.85
CA GLU A 71 6.93 -23.13 -8.82
C GLU A 71 6.44 -23.55 -10.21
N ARG A 72 5.89 -22.63 -11.00
CA ARG A 72 5.47 -22.87 -12.40
C ARG A 72 6.64 -23.30 -13.29
N LYS A 73 7.83 -22.72 -13.06
CA LYS A 73 9.07 -23.09 -13.77
C LYS A 73 9.73 -24.35 -13.20
N LYS A 74 9.14 -25.01 -12.19
CA LYS A 74 9.71 -26.14 -11.45
C LYS A 74 11.07 -25.82 -10.80
N GLN A 75 11.25 -24.58 -10.40
CA GLN A 75 12.39 -24.09 -9.64
C GLN A 75 11.93 -23.79 -8.23
N ASN A 76 12.73 -24.13 -7.23
CA ASN A 76 12.44 -23.72 -5.87
C ASN A 76 12.96 -22.29 -5.64
N TYR A 77 12.12 -21.42 -5.08
CA TYR A 77 12.60 -20.17 -4.57
C TYR A 77 13.58 -20.43 -3.42
N PRO A 78 14.80 -19.87 -3.47
CA PRO A 78 15.88 -20.34 -2.60
C PRO A 78 15.78 -19.90 -1.14
N PHE A 79 14.92 -18.92 -0.84
CA PHE A 79 14.84 -18.33 0.50
C PHE A 79 13.58 -18.71 1.24
N LYS A 80 13.70 -18.79 2.58
CA LYS A 80 12.54 -18.77 3.46
C LYS A 80 12.06 -17.32 3.61
N VAL A 81 10.80 -17.07 3.28
CA VAL A 81 10.16 -15.78 3.44
C VAL A 81 9.03 -15.88 4.46
N VAL A 82 9.00 -14.95 5.40
CA VAL A 82 7.91 -14.79 6.37
C VAL A 82 7.35 -13.39 6.19
N SER A 83 6.06 -13.27 5.90
CA SER A 83 5.41 -11.97 5.85
C SER A 83 4.58 -11.72 7.11
N VAL A 84 4.72 -10.53 7.68
CA VAL A 84 3.89 -10.04 8.79
C VAL A 84 2.76 -9.12 8.31
N ALA A 85 2.70 -8.82 7.02
CA ALA A 85 1.73 -7.89 6.42
C ALA A 85 0.26 -8.21 6.76
N ARG A 86 -0.08 -9.51 6.85
CA ARG A 86 -1.43 -9.98 7.18
C ARG A 86 -1.55 -10.50 8.62
N SER A 87 -0.52 -10.28 9.42
CA SER A 87 -0.55 -10.64 10.84
C SER A 87 -1.57 -9.78 11.60
N PRO A 88 -2.28 -10.33 12.59
CA PRO A 88 -3.10 -9.54 13.50
C PRO A 88 -2.32 -8.43 14.22
N LEU A 89 -1.01 -8.58 14.40
CA LEU A 89 -0.15 -7.56 15.01
C LEU A 89 -0.10 -6.25 14.20
N LYS A 90 -0.31 -6.32 12.87
CA LYS A 90 -0.35 -5.14 11.99
C LYS A 90 -1.67 -4.37 12.01
N GLU A 91 -2.72 -4.89 12.63
CA GLU A 91 -4.04 -4.22 12.61
C GLU A 91 -4.01 -2.85 13.29
N ASN A 92 -3.32 -2.75 14.42
CA ASN A 92 -3.18 -1.48 15.14
C ASN A 92 -2.33 -0.47 14.37
N GLU A 93 -1.25 -0.92 13.75
CA GLU A 93 -0.38 -0.07 12.94
C GLU A 93 -1.12 0.48 11.71
N ASP A 94 -1.80 -0.39 10.96
CA ASP A 94 -2.58 0.01 9.78
C ASP A 94 -3.69 1.00 10.15
N PHE A 95 -4.29 0.85 11.34
CA PHE A 95 -5.26 1.82 11.85
C PHE A 95 -4.63 3.19 12.10
N LEU A 96 -3.44 3.23 12.74
CA LEU A 96 -2.71 4.46 13.00
C LEU A 96 -2.21 5.14 11.71
N VAL A 97 -1.82 4.36 10.70
CA VAL A 97 -1.49 4.89 9.36
C VAL A 97 -2.69 5.60 8.75
N GLY A 98 -3.87 4.95 8.75
CA GLY A 98 -5.10 5.57 8.24
C GLY A 98 -5.51 6.82 9.02
N GLN A 99 -5.31 6.82 10.34
CA GLN A 99 -5.50 8.00 11.20
C GLN A 99 -4.57 9.15 10.78
N SER A 100 -3.29 8.87 10.59
CA SER A 100 -2.29 9.88 10.19
C SER A 100 -2.62 10.48 8.83
N VAL A 101 -3.03 9.65 7.87
CA VAL A 101 -3.49 10.10 6.55
C VAL A 101 -4.70 11.03 6.67
N PHE A 102 -5.69 10.65 7.48
CA PHE A 102 -6.87 11.47 7.70
C PHE A 102 -6.52 12.83 8.31
N PHE A 103 -5.69 12.85 9.36
CA PHE A 103 -5.29 14.11 10.01
C PHE A 103 -4.45 15.01 9.09
N SER A 104 -3.56 14.42 8.29
CA SER A 104 -2.80 15.17 7.29
C SER A 104 -3.70 15.78 6.23
N ALA A 105 -4.70 15.03 5.76
CA ALA A 105 -5.69 15.53 4.81
C ALA A 105 -6.55 16.66 5.42
N ASP A 106 -7.04 16.51 6.66
CA ASP A 106 -7.81 17.53 7.34
C ASP A 106 -6.99 18.83 7.55
N ALA A 107 -5.70 18.69 7.91
CA ALA A 107 -4.80 19.82 8.06
C ALA A 107 -4.61 20.59 6.73
N LEU A 108 -4.31 19.88 5.64
CA LEU A 108 -4.15 20.49 4.30
C LEU A 108 -5.43 21.16 3.82
N MET A 109 -6.60 20.54 4.09
CA MET A 109 -7.88 21.18 3.73
C MET A 109 -8.10 22.50 4.50
N ARG A 110 -7.73 22.54 5.78
CA ARG A 110 -7.83 23.75 6.61
C ARG A 110 -6.88 24.85 6.15
N GLU A 111 -5.66 24.50 5.74
CA GLU A 111 -4.71 25.46 5.15
C GLU A 111 -5.29 26.10 3.87
N ASP A 112 -6.06 25.35 3.10
CA ASP A 112 -6.77 25.82 1.90
C ASP A 112 -8.15 26.45 2.22
N GLY A 113 -8.43 26.73 3.48
CA GLY A 113 -9.67 27.37 3.94
C GLY A 113 -10.91 26.49 3.84
N LYS A 114 -10.76 25.17 3.71
CA LYS A 114 -11.85 24.22 3.58
C LYS A 114 -12.01 23.37 4.84
N LEU A 115 -13.25 22.98 5.12
CA LEU A 115 -13.56 22.04 6.21
C LEU A 115 -14.05 20.74 5.63
N ILE A 116 -13.38 19.64 5.96
CA ILE A 116 -13.65 18.31 5.42
C ILE A 116 -15.11 17.86 5.64
N GLN A 117 -15.77 18.37 6.69
CA GLN A 117 -17.16 18.08 7.02
C GLN A 117 -18.16 18.53 5.95
N TYR A 118 -17.80 19.49 5.14
CA TYR A 118 -18.67 20.03 4.08
C TYR A 118 -18.32 19.54 2.68
N LEU A 119 -17.35 18.60 2.59
CA LEU A 119 -16.86 18.07 1.34
C LEU A 119 -17.35 16.63 1.13
N LYS A 120 -17.60 16.29 -0.12
CA LYS A 120 -17.92 14.92 -0.51
C LYS A 120 -16.64 14.10 -0.55
N CYS A 121 -16.48 13.17 0.39
CA CYS A 121 -15.31 12.31 0.48
C CYS A 121 -15.57 10.97 -0.17
N GLY A 122 -14.68 10.56 -1.08
CA GLY A 122 -14.63 9.25 -1.71
C GLY A 122 -13.43 8.44 -1.23
N ILE A 123 -13.59 7.13 -1.13
CA ILE A 123 -12.51 6.20 -0.78
C ILE A 123 -12.52 5.06 -1.80
N LEU A 124 -11.40 4.89 -2.50
CA LEU A 124 -11.16 3.73 -3.35
C LEU A 124 -10.23 2.76 -2.60
N GLY A 125 -10.77 1.59 -2.29
CA GLY A 125 -10.14 0.56 -1.46
C GLY A 125 -10.62 0.58 0.00
N TYR A 126 -11.19 -0.54 0.46
CA TYR A 126 -11.65 -0.74 1.83
C TYR A 126 -10.85 -1.84 2.53
N GLY A 127 -9.52 -1.72 2.41
CA GLY A 127 -8.56 -2.45 3.23
C GLY A 127 -8.45 -1.83 4.63
N LYS A 128 -7.46 -2.25 5.41
CA LYS A 128 -7.25 -1.78 6.78
C LYS A 128 -7.11 -0.24 6.84
N ILE A 129 -6.30 0.35 5.97
CA ILE A 129 -6.08 1.80 5.91
C ILE A 129 -7.35 2.55 5.45
N GLY A 130 -7.98 2.11 4.35
CA GLY A 130 -9.22 2.73 3.85
C GLY A 130 -10.36 2.69 4.87
N ARG A 131 -10.48 1.59 5.62
CA ARG A 131 -11.43 1.43 6.72
C ARG A 131 -11.13 2.40 7.87
N SER A 132 -9.87 2.57 8.24
CA SER A 132 -9.46 3.54 9.25
C SER A 132 -9.80 4.98 8.84
N ILE A 133 -9.48 5.38 7.60
CA ILE A 133 -9.84 6.70 7.07
C ILE A 133 -11.36 6.90 7.12
N ALA A 134 -12.14 5.91 6.67
CA ALA A 134 -13.60 5.96 6.72
C ALA A 134 -14.13 6.14 8.15
N SER A 135 -13.57 5.41 9.12
CA SER A 135 -13.92 5.52 10.53
C SER A 135 -13.70 6.95 11.06
N HIS A 136 -12.56 7.57 10.74
CA HIS A 136 -12.27 8.94 11.17
C HIS A 136 -13.18 9.98 10.49
N LEU A 137 -13.54 9.77 9.23
CA LEU A 137 -14.55 10.60 8.54
C LEU A 137 -15.91 10.49 9.21
N LEU A 138 -16.36 9.28 9.53
CA LEU A 138 -17.63 9.03 10.24
C LEU A 138 -17.66 9.68 11.61
N GLN A 139 -16.57 9.62 12.37
CA GLN A 139 -16.42 10.31 13.67
C GLN A 139 -16.54 11.84 13.55
N ARG A 140 -16.25 12.40 12.37
CA ARG A 140 -16.43 13.84 12.06
C ARG A 140 -17.80 14.14 11.43
N GLY A 141 -18.71 13.17 11.40
CA GLY A 141 -20.05 13.32 10.81
C GLY A 141 -20.08 13.24 9.30
N VAL A 142 -18.97 12.88 8.65
CA VAL A 142 -18.91 12.70 7.19
C VAL A 142 -19.17 11.25 6.84
N LYS A 143 -20.14 10.99 5.98
CA LYS A 143 -20.40 9.65 5.43
C LYS A 143 -19.70 9.50 4.09
N PRO A 144 -18.51 8.87 4.05
CA PRO A 144 -17.76 8.73 2.81
C PRO A 144 -18.46 7.78 1.83
N ALA A 145 -18.24 8.01 0.55
CA ALA A 145 -18.58 7.08 -0.51
C ALA A 145 -17.41 6.09 -0.69
N VAL A 146 -17.67 4.80 -0.54
CA VAL A 146 -16.63 3.77 -0.53
C VAL A 146 -16.84 2.79 -1.68
N TYR A 147 -15.75 2.45 -2.35
CA TYR A 147 -15.72 1.37 -3.33
C TYR A 147 -14.52 0.45 -3.08
N ASP A 148 -14.76 -0.85 -3.19
CA ASP A 148 -13.72 -1.88 -3.25
C ASP A 148 -14.11 -2.92 -4.32
N THR A 149 -13.13 -3.50 -4.99
CA THR A 149 -13.37 -4.57 -5.97
C THR A 149 -13.93 -5.83 -5.30
N ASN A 150 -13.54 -6.09 -4.05
CA ASN A 150 -14.04 -7.21 -3.27
C ASN A 150 -15.45 -6.91 -2.72
N PRO A 151 -16.47 -7.68 -3.12
CA PRO A 151 -17.84 -7.46 -2.68
C PRO A 151 -18.03 -7.62 -1.15
N LEU A 152 -17.26 -8.49 -0.49
CA LEU A 152 -17.34 -8.66 0.96
C LEU A 152 -16.89 -7.41 1.70
N LYS A 153 -15.84 -6.73 1.20
CA LYS A 153 -15.41 -5.46 1.76
C LYS A 153 -16.45 -4.35 1.57
N ARG A 154 -17.17 -4.34 0.44
CA ARG A 154 -18.30 -3.41 0.24
C ARG A 154 -19.44 -3.65 1.21
N VAL A 155 -19.78 -4.92 1.48
CA VAL A 155 -20.77 -5.27 2.53
C VAL A 155 -20.29 -4.80 3.90
N SER A 156 -19.04 -5.02 4.25
CA SER A 156 -18.44 -4.53 5.50
C SER A 156 -18.57 -3.01 5.62
N ALA A 157 -18.20 -2.29 4.55
CA ALA A 157 -18.30 -0.84 4.51
C ALA A 157 -19.75 -0.34 4.68
N PHE A 158 -20.74 -1.02 4.07
CA PHE A 158 -22.14 -0.70 4.24
C PHE A 158 -22.59 -0.87 5.70
N ASN A 159 -22.23 -1.98 6.32
CA ASN A 159 -22.55 -2.26 7.72
C ASN A 159 -21.95 -1.25 8.70
N GLU A 160 -20.84 -0.61 8.29
CA GLU A 160 -20.17 0.45 9.04
C GLU A 160 -20.66 1.86 8.66
N LEU A 161 -21.88 1.96 8.10
CA LEU A 161 -22.60 3.20 7.80
C LEU A 161 -22.02 4.05 6.65
N ASN A 162 -21.13 3.50 5.83
CA ASN A 162 -20.62 4.17 4.66
C ASN A 162 -21.63 4.12 3.49
N ARG A 163 -21.49 5.03 2.53
CA ARG A 163 -22.20 5.00 1.26
C ARG A 163 -21.45 4.08 0.28
N ILE A 164 -22.18 3.24 -0.48
CA ILE A 164 -21.58 2.26 -1.41
C ILE A 164 -22.09 2.48 -2.84
N PRO A 165 -21.76 3.60 -3.48
CA PRO A 165 -22.07 3.80 -4.90
C PRO A 165 -21.11 2.97 -5.78
N ASP A 166 -21.33 3.01 -7.09
CA ASP A 166 -20.36 2.50 -8.04
C ASP A 166 -19.09 3.38 -8.07
N ARG A 167 -18.01 2.84 -8.64
CA ARG A 167 -16.69 3.49 -8.69
C ARG A 167 -16.76 4.82 -9.46
N ASP A 168 -17.46 4.84 -10.58
CA ASP A 168 -17.48 6.00 -11.46
C ASP A 168 -18.23 7.17 -10.82
N SER A 169 -19.30 6.87 -10.07
CA SER A 169 -20.00 7.88 -9.26
C SER A 169 -19.08 8.49 -8.21
N ILE A 170 -18.22 7.69 -7.54
CA ILE A 170 -17.26 8.22 -6.57
C ILE A 170 -16.28 9.18 -7.24
N ILE A 171 -15.73 8.79 -8.40
CA ILE A 171 -14.76 9.61 -9.14
C ILE A 171 -15.40 10.95 -9.54
N LYS A 172 -16.62 10.91 -10.06
CA LYS A 172 -17.32 12.11 -10.56
C LYS A 172 -17.81 13.04 -9.46
N GLU A 173 -18.17 12.51 -8.30
CA GLU A 173 -18.83 13.29 -7.26
C GLU A 173 -17.94 13.77 -6.14
N SER A 174 -16.75 13.19 -5.97
CA SER A 174 -15.90 13.52 -4.84
C SER A 174 -15.23 14.89 -4.96
N ASP A 175 -15.21 15.61 -3.87
CA ASP A 175 -14.36 16.80 -3.68
C ASP A 175 -12.99 16.40 -3.13
N ILE A 176 -12.97 15.29 -2.36
CA ILE A 176 -11.77 14.65 -1.83
C ILE A 176 -11.84 13.16 -2.17
N LEU A 177 -10.75 12.63 -2.73
CA LEU A 177 -10.63 11.22 -3.08
C LEU A 177 -9.41 10.59 -2.41
N PHE A 178 -9.63 9.63 -1.53
CA PHE A 178 -8.59 8.82 -0.92
C PHE A 178 -8.37 7.54 -1.75
N SER A 179 -7.16 7.38 -2.26
CA SER A 179 -6.72 6.18 -2.97
C SER A 179 -6.00 5.26 -1.99
N ALA A 180 -6.71 4.29 -1.42
CA ALA A 180 -6.23 3.38 -0.36
C ALA A 180 -6.20 1.91 -0.81
N THR A 181 -5.80 1.67 -2.06
CA THR A 181 -5.62 0.33 -2.62
C THR A 181 -4.14 -0.05 -2.59
N GLY A 182 -3.81 -1.34 -2.51
CA GLY A 182 -2.44 -1.84 -2.69
C GLY A 182 -1.96 -1.81 -4.15
N ASN A 183 -2.78 -1.30 -5.08
CA ASN A 183 -2.52 -1.25 -6.52
C ASN A 183 -3.02 0.08 -7.10
N LYS A 184 -2.80 0.30 -8.40
CA LYS A 184 -3.32 1.48 -9.11
C LYS A 184 -4.85 1.56 -8.98
N SER A 185 -5.33 2.55 -8.27
CA SER A 185 -6.77 2.80 -8.06
C SER A 185 -7.38 3.70 -9.13
N LEU A 186 -6.57 4.58 -9.73
CA LEU A 186 -6.97 5.53 -10.77
C LEU A 186 -6.25 5.22 -12.08
N LYS A 187 -6.99 5.32 -13.17
CA LYS A 187 -6.51 5.25 -14.55
C LYS A 187 -6.41 6.67 -15.11
N ILE A 188 -5.68 6.84 -16.23
CA ILE A 188 -5.55 8.14 -16.90
C ILE A 188 -6.92 8.71 -17.30
N GLU A 189 -7.84 7.85 -17.72
CA GLU A 189 -9.19 8.25 -18.13
C GLU A 189 -9.97 8.85 -16.97
N ASP A 190 -9.78 8.35 -15.74
CA ASP A 190 -10.48 8.82 -14.55
C ASP A 190 -10.22 10.30 -14.26
N PHE A 191 -9.01 10.80 -14.59
CA PHE A 191 -8.66 12.22 -14.37
C PHE A 191 -9.51 13.19 -15.19
N ARG A 192 -10.14 12.74 -16.28
CA ARG A 192 -11.05 13.55 -17.09
C ARG A 192 -12.45 13.65 -16.48
N GLU A 193 -12.78 12.68 -15.65
CA GLU A 193 -14.09 12.55 -14.99
C GLU A 193 -14.11 13.16 -13.58
N LEU A 194 -12.93 13.45 -13.01
CA LEU A 194 -12.84 14.10 -11.71
C LEU A 194 -13.41 15.52 -11.75
N LYS A 195 -13.99 15.94 -10.64
CA LYS A 195 -14.36 17.35 -10.48
C LYS A 195 -13.14 18.25 -10.61
N ASN A 196 -13.32 19.40 -11.23
CA ASN A 196 -12.31 20.44 -11.21
C ASN A 196 -12.03 20.87 -9.75
N GLY A 197 -10.76 20.81 -9.34
CA GLY A 197 -10.35 21.11 -7.96
C GLY A 197 -10.56 19.94 -6.98
N CYS A 198 -10.77 18.72 -7.44
CA CYS A 198 -10.78 17.54 -6.58
C CYS A 198 -9.40 17.30 -5.98
N TYR A 199 -9.34 17.07 -4.68
CA TYR A 199 -8.12 16.70 -3.96
C TYR A 199 -7.94 15.19 -3.96
N ILE A 200 -6.77 14.72 -4.34
CA ILE A 200 -6.43 13.29 -4.37
C ILE A 200 -5.35 13.02 -3.35
N PHE A 201 -5.66 12.17 -2.37
CA PHE A 201 -4.72 11.66 -1.39
C PHE A 201 -4.37 10.21 -1.74
N SER A 202 -3.16 10.00 -2.26
CA SER A 202 -2.65 8.67 -2.55
C SER A 202 -2.01 8.07 -1.30
N VAL A 203 -2.49 6.91 -0.89
CA VAL A 203 -2.05 6.15 0.29
C VAL A 203 -1.44 4.83 -0.13
N THR A 204 -1.20 4.66 -1.42
CA THR A 204 -0.58 3.46 -1.98
C THR A 204 0.93 3.59 -1.93
N SER A 205 1.62 2.57 -1.40
CA SER A 205 3.04 2.36 -1.68
C SER A 205 3.17 1.87 -3.12
N SER A 206 3.77 2.67 -3.96
CA SER A 206 4.09 2.28 -5.35
C SER A 206 5.36 1.47 -5.40
#